data_71369e0c2d8296d2d1f0f9b8ff33ae1d
#
_entry.id   71369e0c2d8296d2d1f0f9b8ff33ae1d
#
_cell.length_a   1.000
_cell.length_b   1.000
_cell.length_c   1.000
_cell.angle_alpha   90.00
_cell.angle_beta   90.00
_cell.angle_gamma   90.00
#
_symmetry.space_group_name_H-M   'P 1'
#
loop_
_entity.id
_entity.type
_entity.pdbx_description
1 polymer ?
#
loop_
_entity_poly.entity_id
_entity_poly.type
_entity_poly.pdbx_seq_one_letter_code
_entity_poly.pdbx_strand_id
1 'polypeptide(L)'
;MGNHDYAALTRDVRGFNPIAAEAAVWTADKLTPENVKFLSNLPDRLELKLGGYRIYVVHGSPRDPLGEYVFPEIPNHELARIVQDLDADVIVLGHTHVPMKRMILGKLVINPGGVGQPRDRDPRASYAILTIGKKIEVDHRRVEYDPKKTAEKIKAAGLPEELAARLFFGW
;
A
#
# COMPACT_ATOMS: atom_id res chain seq x y z
N MET A 1 -7.77 1.85 -5.56
CA MET A 1 -7.24 0.70 -6.32
C MET A 1 -5.73 0.67 -6.16
N GLY A 2 -5.14 -0.51 -5.94
CA GLY A 2 -3.69 -0.71 -5.97
C GLY A 2 -3.22 -1.33 -7.29
N ASN A 3 -1.89 -1.33 -7.52
CA ASN A 3 -1.31 -1.88 -8.75
C ASN A 3 -1.59 -3.39 -8.91
N HIS A 4 -1.63 -4.17 -7.83
CA HIS A 4 -1.99 -5.59 -7.89
C HIS A 4 -3.48 -5.80 -8.16
N ASP A 5 -4.38 -4.93 -7.66
CA ASP A 5 -5.81 -4.98 -8.00
C ASP A 5 -5.99 -4.74 -9.50
N TYR A 6 -5.32 -3.71 -10.03
CA TYR A 6 -5.34 -3.38 -11.46
C TYR A 6 -4.79 -4.53 -12.31
N ALA A 7 -3.64 -5.10 -11.92
CA ALA A 7 -3.05 -6.22 -12.64
C ALA A 7 -3.93 -7.48 -12.61
N ALA A 8 -4.59 -7.76 -11.50
CA ALA A 8 -5.52 -8.89 -11.40
C ALA A 8 -6.78 -8.71 -12.28
N LEU A 9 -7.22 -7.47 -12.51
CA LEU A 9 -8.34 -7.18 -13.39
C LEU A 9 -7.98 -7.22 -14.88
N THR A 10 -6.83 -6.64 -15.23
CA THR A 10 -6.46 -6.38 -16.63
C THR A 10 -5.45 -7.37 -17.20
N ARG A 11 -4.79 -8.15 -16.33
CA ARG A 11 -3.60 -8.98 -16.63
C ARG A 11 -2.40 -8.17 -17.11
N ASP A 12 -2.43 -6.86 -16.93
CA ASP A 12 -1.29 -6.00 -17.25
C ASP A 12 -0.25 -6.05 -16.12
N VAL A 13 0.80 -6.79 -16.36
CA VAL A 13 1.92 -7.01 -15.43
C VAL A 13 3.20 -6.29 -15.88
N ARG A 14 3.08 -5.34 -16.82
CA ARG A 14 4.24 -4.54 -17.27
C ARG A 14 4.88 -3.82 -16.07
N GLY A 15 6.19 -3.90 -15.97
CA GLY A 15 6.94 -3.33 -14.85
C GLY A 15 6.95 -4.16 -13.56
N PHE A 16 6.22 -5.27 -13.49
CA PHE A 16 6.32 -6.20 -12.37
C PHE A 16 7.58 -7.05 -12.49
N ASN A 17 8.18 -7.40 -11.34
CA ASN A 17 9.15 -8.48 -11.34
C ASN A 17 8.45 -9.82 -11.65
N PRO A 18 9.17 -10.84 -12.17
CA PRO A 18 8.57 -12.10 -12.62
C PRO A 18 7.70 -12.80 -11.57
N ILE A 19 8.15 -12.82 -10.32
CA ILE A 19 7.44 -13.46 -9.19
C ILE A 19 6.11 -12.76 -8.89
N ALA A 20 6.13 -11.42 -8.88
CA ALA A 20 4.93 -10.63 -8.66
C ALA A 20 3.95 -10.72 -9.85
N ALA A 21 4.49 -10.78 -11.08
CA ALA A 21 3.69 -10.97 -12.30
C ALA A 21 2.95 -12.32 -12.28
N GLU A 22 3.64 -13.40 -11.94
CA GLU A 22 3.05 -14.74 -11.81
C GLU A 22 1.90 -14.75 -10.78
N ALA A 23 2.13 -14.16 -9.61
CA ALA A 23 1.11 -14.07 -8.57
C ALA A 23 -0.10 -13.22 -9.00
N ALA A 24 0.11 -12.14 -9.74
CA ALA A 24 -0.98 -11.29 -10.25
C ALA A 24 -1.83 -12.02 -11.30
N VAL A 25 -1.19 -12.75 -12.22
CA VAL A 25 -1.89 -13.57 -13.22
C VAL A 25 -2.66 -14.71 -12.55
N TRP A 26 -2.03 -15.41 -11.61
CA TRP A 26 -2.70 -16.44 -10.80
C TRP A 26 -3.94 -15.87 -10.09
N THR A 27 -3.82 -14.67 -9.50
CA THR A 27 -4.95 -14.01 -8.83
C THR A 27 -6.07 -13.72 -9.82
N ALA A 28 -5.75 -13.19 -11.00
CA ALA A 28 -6.73 -12.96 -12.07
C ALA A 28 -7.53 -14.21 -12.42
N ASP A 29 -6.89 -15.39 -12.43
CA ASP A 29 -7.53 -16.68 -12.73
C ASP A 29 -8.44 -17.19 -11.59
N LYS A 30 -8.26 -16.67 -10.38
CA LYS A 30 -9.00 -17.07 -9.17
C LYS A 30 -10.12 -16.11 -8.77
N LEU A 31 -10.15 -14.92 -9.36
CA LEU A 31 -11.19 -13.95 -9.05
C LEU A 31 -12.58 -14.46 -9.48
N THR A 32 -13.52 -14.41 -8.55
CA THR A 32 -14.93 -14.63 -8.89
C THR A 32 -15.51 -13.39 -9.59
N PRO A 33 -16.61 -13.53 -10.37
CA PRO A 33 -17.26 -12.36 -11.00
C PRO A 33 -17.64 -11.27 -9.99
N GLU A 34 -18.01 -11.65 -8.77
CA GLU A 34 -18.34 -10.72 -7.69
C GLU A 34 -17.09 -9.93 -7.25
N ASN A 35 -15.95 -10.61 -7.05
CA ASN A 35 -14.69 -9.97 -6.70
C ASN A 35 -14.15 -9.09 -7.83
N VAL A 36 -14.30 -9.50 -9.09
CA VAL A 36 -13.98 -8.65 -10.24
C VAL A 36 -14.80 -7.36 -10.19
N LYS A 37 -16.12 -7.47 -9.97
CA LYS A 37 -17.01 -6.30 -9.84
C LYS A 37 -16.60 -5.41 -8.67
N PHE A 38 -16.25 -5.98 -7.52
CA PHE A 38 -15.78 -5.21 -6.35
C PHE A 38 -14.51 -4.42 -6.69
N LEU A 39 -13.47 -5.09 -7.20
CA LEU A 39 -12.20 -4.45 -7.55
C LEU A 39 -12.37 -3.39 -8.64
N SER A 40 -13.22 -3.64 -9.66
CA SER A 40 -13.47 -2.69 -10.74
C SER A 40 -14.14 -1.39 -10.27
N ASN A 41 -14.79 -1.40 -9.12
CA ASN A 41 -15.43 -0.23 -8.54
C ASN A 41 -14.51 0.52 -7.53
N LEU A 42 -13.29 0.05 -7.29
CA LEU A 42 -12.36 0.75 -6.43
C LEU A 42 -11.90 2.05 -7.10
N PRO A 43 -11.97 3.20 -6.40
CA PRO A 43 -11.45 4.46 -6.93
C PRO A 43 -9.92 4.46 -6.94
N ASP A 44 -9.32 5.26 -7.81
CA ASP A 44 -7.86 5.43 -7.86
C ASP A 44 -7.34 6.20 -6.65
N ARG A 45 -8.19 7.05 -6.07
CA ARG A 45 -7.91 7.82 -4.87
C ARG A 45 -9.18 8.07 -4.06
N LEU A 46 -9.01 8.42 -2.80
CA LEU A 46 -10.09 8.91 -1.93
C LEU A 46 -9.74 10.30 -1.41
N GLU A 47 -10.74 11.17 -1.41
CA GLU A 47 -10.68 12.50 -0.80
C GLU A 47 -11.75 12.59 0.29
N LEU A 48 -11.30 12.73 1.52
CA LEU A 48 -12.17 12.71 2.70
C LEU A 48 -12.07 14.04 3.45
N LYS A 49 -13.17 14.45 4.08
CA LYS A 49 -13.19 15.57 5.03
C LYS A 49 -13.61 15.03 6.39
N LEU A 50 -12.70 15.04 7.36
CA LEU A 50 -12.92 14.53 8.70
C LEU A 50 -12.35 15.51 9.73
N GLY A 51 -13.18 15.92 10.71
CA GLY A 51 -12.74 16.80 11.79
C GLY A 51 -12.17 18.15 11.33
N GLY A 52 -12.60 18.66 10.17
CA GLY A 52 -12.10 19.91 9.58
C GLY A 52 -10.83 19.73 8.71
N TYR A 53 -10.27 18.54 8.65
CA TYR A 53 -9.10 18.24 7.82
C TYR A 53 -9.49 17.56 6.51
N ARG A 54 -8.71 17.85 5.47
CA ARG A 54 -8.80 17.20 4.15
C ARG A 54 -7.76 16.11 4.07
N ILE A 55 -8.20 14.88 3.81
CA ILE A 55 -7.37 13.70 3.75
C ILE A 55 -7.41 13.15 2.33
N TYR A 56 -6.24 13.04 1.72
CA TYR A 56 -6.04 12.43 0.39
C TYR A 56 -5.41 11.05 0.56
N VAL A 57 -6.03 10.03 -0.01
CA VAL A 57 -5.55 8.64 0.08
C VAL A 57 -5.32 8.10 -1.32
N VAL A 58 -4.14 7.56 -1.56
CA VAL A 58 -3.75 6.98 -2.85
C VAL A 58 -2.78 5.82 -2.62
N HIS A 59 -2.77 4.83 -3.54
CA HIS A 59 -1.87 3.67 -3.39
C HIS A 59 -0.40 4.05 -3.64
N GLY A 60 -0.07 4.59 -4.80
CA GLY A 60 1.29 5.06 -5.14
C GLY A 60 1.51 6.52 -4.72
N SER A 61 1.38 7.43 -5.66
CA SER A 61 1.47 8.87 -5.41
C SER A 61 0.38 9.64 -6.14
N PRO A 62 0.17 10.94 -5.83
CA PRO A 62 -0.71 11.79 -6.60
C PRO A 62 -0.36 11.93 -8.09
N ARG A 63 0.92 11.78 -8.43
CA ARG A 63 1.42 11.86 -9.82
C ARG A 63 1.21 10.58 -10.60
N ASP A 64 1.40 9.46 -9.92
CA ASP A 64 1.21 8.11 -10.46
C ASP A 64 0.54 7.23 -9.38
N PRO A 65 -0.80 7.15 -9.41
CA PRO A 65 -1.58 6.47 -8.37
C PRO A 65 -1.24 4.99 -8.19
N LEU A 66 -0.73 4.32 -9.22
CA LEU A 66 -0.49 2.88 -9.19
C LEU A 66 0.99 2.49 -9.12
N GLY A 67 1.90 3.29 -9.71
CA GLY A 67 3.26 2.86 -9.99
C GLY A 67 4.36 3.54 -9.17
N GLU A 68 4.15 4.76 -8.68
CA GLU A 68 5.22 5.50 -8.01
C GLU A 68 5.49 5.02 -6.59
N TYR A 69 6.73 4.61 -6.33
CA TYR A 69 7.22 4.26 -4.99
C TYR A 69 7.73 5.50 -4.26
N VAL A 70 7.11 5.85 -3.14
CA VAL A 70 7.54 6.94 -2.27
C VAL A 70 8.09 6.35 -0.97
N PHE A 71 9.39 6.10 -0.95
CA PHE A 71 10.08 5.53 0.22
C PHE A 71 10.34 6.57 1.30
N PRO A 72 10.50 6.15 2.58
CA PRO A 72 10.78 7.06 3.71
C PRO A 72 12.01 7.94 3.51
N GLU A 73 13.01 7.47 2.76
CA GLU A 73 14.30 8.13 2.48
C GLU A 73 14.21 9.19 1.38
N ILE A 74 13.05 9.34 0.71
CA ILE A 74 12.88 10.33 -0.36
C ILE A 74 13.32 11.72 0.11
N PRO A 75 14.13 12.48 -0.67
CA PRO A 75 14.55 13.82 -0.31
C PRO A 75 13.35 14.77 -0.12
N ASN A 76 13.48 15.72 0.83
CA ASN A 76 12.40 16.68 1.12
C ASN A 76 11.91 17.45 -0.10
N HIS A 77 12.83 17.87 -0.97
CA HIS A 77 12.47 18.62 -2.17
C HIS A 77 11.66 17.79 -3.18
N GLU A 78 11.92 16.48 -3.26
CA GLU A 78 11.17 15.58 -4.14
C GLU A 78 9.79 15.29 -3.54
N LEU A 79 9.71 14.99 -2.25
CA LEU A 79 8.43 14.81 -1.57
C LEU A 79 7.57 16.07 -1.66
N ALA A 80 8.18 17.25 -1.53
CA ALA A 80 7.48 18.53 -1.71
C ALA A 80 6.86 18.65 -3.10
N ARG A 81 7.60 18.28 -4.17
CA ARG A 81 7.08 18.31 -5.56
C ARG A 81 5.90 17.35 -5.78
N ILE A 82 5.84 16.25 -5.01
CA ILE A 82 4.73 15.30 -5.10
C ILE A 82 3.46 15.87 -4.50
N VAL A 83 3.57 16.66 -3.42
CA VAL A 83 2.41 17.04 -2.59
C VAL A 83 2.05 18.52 -2.65
N GLN A 84 2.87 19.38 -3.26
CA GLN A 84 2.70 20.84 -3.21
C GLN A 84 1.34 21.32 -3.72
N ASP A 85 0.87 20.75 -4.84
CA ASP A 85 -0.35 21.18 -5.51
C ASP A 85 -1.64 20.51 -4.97
N LEU A 86 -1.50 19.61 -3.98
CA LEU A 86 -2.65 18.98 -3.36
C LEU A 86 -3.35 19.90 -2.35
N ASP A 87 -4.64 20.01 -2.46
CA ASP A 87 -5.48 20.66 -1.46
C ASP A 87 -5.85 19.66 -0.33
N ALA A 88 -4.84 19.21 0.42
CA ALA A 88 -4.96 18.24 1.49
C ALA A 88 -4.05 18.58 2.67
N ASP A 89 -4.54 18.29 3.87
CA ASP A 89 -3.80 18.45 5.13
C ASP A 89 -3.04 17.17 5.49
N VAL A 90 -3.61 16.02 5.11
CA VAL A 90 -3.04 14.68 5.29
C VAL A 90 -3.00 13.94 3.95
N ILE A 91 -1.87 13.36 3.63
CA ILE A 91 -1.69 12.51 2.45
C ILE A 91 -1.29 11.10 2.92
N VAL A 92 -2.11 10.11 2.56
CA VAL A 92 -1.87 8.71 2.89
C VAL A 92 -1.44 7.98 1.62
N LEU A 93 -0.24 7.42 1.67
CA LEU A 93 0.39 6.66 0.58
C LEU A 93 0.47 5.18 0.98
N GLY A 94 0.65 4.31 0.01
CA GLY A 94 0.86 2.88 0.21
C GLY A 94 2.07 2.35 -0.58
N HIS A 95 1.87 1.27 -1.30
CA HIS A 95 2.75 0.68 -2.34
C HIS A 95 4.13 0.19 -1.88
N THR A 96 4.87 0.97 -1.08
CA THR A 96 6.19 0.57 -0.57
C THR A 96 6.14 -0.51 0.48
N HIS A 97 5.03 -0.63 1.22
CA HIS A 97 4.86 -1.48 2.41
C HIS A 97 5.84 -1.12 3.56
N VAL A 98 6.36 0.10 3.57
CA VAL A 98 7.29 0.62 4.58
C VAL A 98 6.61 1.78 5.31
N PRO A 99 6.49 1.73 6.65
CA PRO A 99 5.88 2.82 7.42
C PRO A 99 6.64 4.14 7.24
N MET A 100 5.88 5.22 7.06
CA MET A 100 6.46 6.56 6.95
C MET A 100 5.57 7.58 7.65
N LYS A 101 6.18 8.57 8.29
CA LYS A 101 5.51 9.76 8.82
C LYS A 101 6.41 10.96 8.64
N ARG A 102 5.98 11.91 7.81
CA ARG A 102 6.76 13.12 7.51
C ARG A 102 5.87 14.36 7.44
N MET A 103 6.39 15.49 7.90
CA MET A 103 5.78 16.79 7.66
C MET A 103 6.53 17.49 6.53
N ILE A 104 5.80 17.95 5.51
CA ILE A 104 6.35 18.66 4.37
C ILE A 104 5.35 19.74 3.91
N LEU A 105 5.80 20.97 3.72
CA LEU A 105 4.95 22.10 3.34
C LEU A 105 3.69 22.27 4.21
N GLY A 106 3.78 21.98 5.51
CA GLY A 106 2.66 22.03 6.44
C GLY A 106 1.66 20.86 6.31
N LYS A 107 1.92 19.90 5.42
CA LYS A 107 1.10 18.71 5.19
C LYS A 107 1.70 17.50 5.89
N LEU A 108 0.85 16.64 6.44
CA LEU A 108 1.25 15.36 7.02
C LEU A 108 1.20 14.28 5.96
N VAL A 109 2.35 13.70 5.63
CA VAL A 109 2.45 12.57 4.70
C VAL A 109 2.75 11.30 5.48
N ILE A 110 1.93 10.28 5.29
CA ILE A 110 2.06 9.00 5.98
C ILE A 110 1.98 7.82 5.00
N ASN A 111 2.64 6.73 5.37
CA ASN A 111 2.40 5.40 4.84
C ASN A 111 2.18 4.47 6.03
N PRO A 112 1.07 3.73 6.11
CA PRO A 112 0.79 2.85 7.25
C PRO A 112 1.66 1.59 7.27
N GLY A 113 2.44 1.34 6.23
CA GLY A 113 3.20 0.11 6.04
C GLY A 113 2.38 -1.00 5.37
N GLY A 114 2.80 -2.24 5.53
CA GLY A 114 2.16 -3.39 4.92
C GLY A 114 1.51 -4.33 5.94
N VAL A 115 0.23 -4.67 5.74
CA VAL A 115 -0.45 -5.68 6.56
C VAL A 115 -0.04 -7.10 6.13
N GLY A 116 -0.13 -7.40 4.84
CA GLY A 116 0.09 -8.75 4.32
C GLY A 116 1.53 -9.07 3.96
N GLN A 117 2.33 -8.05 3.66
CA GLN A 117 3.71 -8.19 3.20
C GLN A 117 4.55 -6.97 3.58
N PRO A 118 4.93 -6.80 4.86
CA PRO A 118 5.87 -5.76 5.28
C PRO A 118 7.19 -5.88 4.52
N ARG A 119 7.84 -4.72 4.25
CA ARG A 119 9.12 -4.66 3.51
C ARG A 119 10.17 -3.81 4.23
N ASP A 120 10.08 -3.73 5.54
CA ASP A 120 10.98 -2.97 6.40
C ASP A 120 11.74 -3.85 7.40
N ARG A 121 11.85 -5.15 7.08
CA ARG A 121 12.53 -6.19 7.87
C ARG A 121 11.86 -6.51 9.22
N ASP A 122 10.62 -6.10 9.37
CA ASP A 122 9.76 -6.49 10.49
C ASP A 122 8.57 -7.28 9.93
N PRO A 123 8.47 -8.60 10.16
CA PRO A 123 7.41 -9.42 9.58
C PRO A 123 6.02 -9.16 10.17
N ARG A 124 5.93 -8.41 11.27
CA ARG A 124 4.65 -8.08 11.89
C ARG A 124 3.81 -7.17 10.99
N ALA A 125 2.51 -7.42 10.91
CA ALA A 125 1.59 -6.57 10.18
C ALA A 125 1.66 -5.12 10.69
N SER A 126 1.72 -4.16 9.76
CA SER A 126 1.78 -2.73 10.08
C SER A 126 0.49 -2.04 9.68
N TYR A 127 -0.01 -1.16 10.57
CA TYR A 127 -1.10 -0.24 10.29
C TYR A 127 -0.90 1.07 11.05
N ALA A 128 -1.69 2.09 10.73
CA ALA A 128 -1.65 3.37 11.43
C ALA A 128 -3.04 3.78 11.91
N ILE A 129 -3.08 4.38 13.11
CA ILE A 129 -4.28 5.03 13.65
C ILE A 129 -4.08 6.52 13.53
N LEU A 130 -5.02 7.20 12.85
CA LEU A 130 -5.12 8.65 12.84
C LEU A 130 -6.15 9.09 13.87
N THR A 131 -5.69 9.81 14.89
CA THR A 131 -6.58 10.48 15.85
C THR A 131 -6.76 11.93 15.42
N ILE A 132 -7.99 12.29 15.09
CA ILE A 132 -8.34 13.62 14.58
C ILE A 132 -8.98 14.41 15.72
N GLY A 133 -8.27 15.44 16.20
CA GLY A 133 -8.72 16.35 17.24
C GLY A 133 -8.31 17.79 16.90
N LYS A 134 -7.88 18.57 17.89
CA LYS A 134 -7.26 19.90 17.64
C LYS A 134 -5.98 19.80 16.82
N LYS A 135 -5.32 18.64 16.88
CA LYS A 135 -4.16 18.24 16.06
C LYS A 135 -4.41 16.82 15.56
N ILE A 136 -3.74 16.47 14.47
CA ILE A 136 -3.73 15.09 13.98
C ILE A 136 -2.55 14.38 14.62
N GLU A 137 -2.85 13.24 15.26
CA GLU A 137 -1.85 12.33 15.79
C GLU A 137 -1.85 11.04 14.95
N VAL A 138 -0.65 10.51 14.68
CA VAL A 138 -0.45 9.27 13.95
C VAL A 138 0.30 8.31 14.83
N ASP A 139 -0.30 7.15 15.06
CA ASP A 139 0.24 6.04 15.83
C ASP A 139 0.42 4.83 14.89
N HIS A 140 1.67 4.52 14.53
CA HIS A 140 1.99 3.31 13.78
C HIS A 140 2.04 2.13 14.73
N ARG A 141 1.35 1.06 14.37
CA ARG A 141 1.27 -0.15 15.18
C ARG A 141 1.72 -1.39 14.43
N ARG A 142 2.23 -2.35 15.20
CA ARG A 142 2.60 -3.67 14.72
C ARG A 142 1.77 -4.73 15.41
N VAL A 143 1.32 -5.70 14.63
CA VAL A 143 0.58 -6.85 15.13
C VAL A 143 1.30 -8.13 14.74
N GLU A 144 1.57 -8.95 15.74
CA GLU A 144 2.08 -10.30 15.52
C GLU A 144 0.96 -11.16 14.91
N TYR A 145 1.32 -11.98 13.95
CA TYR A 145 0.46 -12.99 13.36
C TYR A 145 1.32 -14.20 12.97
N ASP A 146 0.69 -15.34 12.75
CA ASP A 146 1.38 -16.52 12.25
C ASP A 146 1.39 -16.53 10.70
N PRO A 147 2.52 -16.22 10.04
CA PRO A 147 2.61 -16.24 8.59
C PRO A 147 2.60 -17.67 8.02
N LYS A 148 2.80 -18.70 8.85
CA LYS A 148 2.95 -20.09 8.42
C LYS A 148 1.75 -20.57 7.60
N LYS A 149 0.53 -20.29 8.07
CA LYS A 149 -0.70 -20.68 7.36
C LYS A 149 -0.78 -20.07 5.96
N THR A 150 -0.37 -18.80 5.81
CA THR A 150 -0.35 -18.12 4.50
C THR A 150 0.76 -18.69 3.62
N ALA A 151 1.95 -18.92 4.18
CA ALA A 151 3.07 -19.52 3.47
C ALA A 151 2.73 -20.93 2.94
N GLU A 152 2.06 -21.75 3.75
CA GLU A 152 1.59 -23.08 3.34
C GLU A 152 0.56 -23.00 2.20
N LYS A 153 -0.36 -22.03 2.24
CA LYS A 153 -1.33 -21.81 1.15
C LYS A 153 -0.67 -21.35 -0.14
N ILE A 154 0.33 -20.47 -0.06
CA ILE A 154 1.12 -20.03 -1.23
C ILE A 154 1.79 -21.23 -1.90
N LYS A 155 2.46 -22.09 -1.12
CA LYS A 155 3.10 -23.30 -1.62
C LYS A 155 2.09 -24.30 -2.21
N ALA A 156 0.99 -24.52 -1.52
CA ALA A 156 -0.08 -25.42 -1.99
C ALA A 156 -0.75 -24.92 -3.29
N ALA A 157 -0.74 -23.62 -3.52
CA ALA A 157 -1.23 -22.99 -4.75
C ALA A 157 -0.23 -23.09 -5.91
N GLY A 158 0.98 -23.63 -5.69
CA GLY A 158 2.05 -23.71 -6.71
C GLY A 158 2.68 -22.36 -7.06
N LEU A 159 2.50 -21.35 -6.21
CA LEU A 159 3.12 -20.03 -6.39
C LEU A 159 4.61 -20.06 -5.96
N PRO A 160 5.43 -19.13 -6.46
CA PRO A 160 6.86 -19.05 -6.12
C PRO A 160 7.13 -19.09 -4.62
N GLU A 161 8.10 -19.92 -4.20
CA GLU A 161 8.42 -20.12 -2.78
C GLU A 161 8.89 -18.82 -2.09
N GLU A 162 9.50 -17.92 -2.82
CA GLU A 162 9.95 -16.61 -2.33
C GLU A 162 8.80 -15.78 -1.76
N LEU A 163 7.59 -15.91 -2.33
CA LEU A 163 6.39 -15.24 -1.80
C LEU A 163 5.99 -15.77 -0.42
N ALA A 164 6.25 -17.03 -0.15
CA ALA A 164 6.04 -17.64 1.16
C ALA A 164 7.18 -17.29 2.13
N ALA A 165 8.43 -17.39 1.69
CA ALA A 165 9.61 -17.16 2.52
C ALA A 165 9.69 -15.73 3.04
N ARG A 166 9.43 -14.74 2.20
CA ARG A 166 9.52 -13.30 2.55
C ARG A 166 8.59 -12.88 3.69
N LEU A 167 7.49 -13.60 3.92
CA LEU A 167 6.54 -13.29 5.01
C LEU A 167 7.18 -13.44 6.40
N PHE A 168 8.20 -14.26 6.54
CA PHE A 168 8.90 -14.49 7.82
C PHE A 168 9.97 -13.43 8.12
N PHE A 169 10.38 -12.66 7.11
CA PHE A 169 11.50 -11.73 7.21
C PHE A 169 11.11 -10.27 7.00
N GLY A 170 9.91 -10.00 6.48
CA GLY A 170 9.46 -8.64 6.19
C GLY A 170 10.22 -7.98 5.02
N TRP A 171 10.44 -8.71 3.90
CA TRP A 171 11.13 -8.19 2.70
C TRP A 171 10.52 -8.67 1.37
#